data_e90b368713b4abccfd77cdedc2bd984e
#
_entry.id   e90b368713b4abccfd77cdedc2bd984e
#
_cell.length_a   1.000
_cell.length_b   1.000
_cell.length_c   1.000
_cell.angle_alpha   90.00
_cell.angle_beta   90.00
_cell.angle_gamma   90.00
#
_symmetry.space_group_name_H-M   'P 1'
#
loop_
_entity.id
_entity.type
_entity.pdbx_description
1 polymer ?
#
loop_
_entity_poly.entity_id
_entity_poly.type
_entity_poly.pdbx_seq_one_letter_code
_entity_poly.pdbx_strand_id
1 'polypeptide(L)'
;MEKEQKIKVIRIIASIVLLMATYILAIPEEIHIGLCAIAYIIIGADIVYAALRNLCKGQFLGESFLMTIATVGAFVIGEYPEAVAVMMFYQIGELFSDIAVERSRASIAALMDIRPDYANIEKEGSLTRVSPSDVPVGSIIVVKPGEKIPLDGKIISGSTTLDTAALTGESLPREVSEGDTVISGSLNLTGVLHIRTSATFGESTVAKILDLVENADTGKAKSEKFITRFARYYTPAVVAVAALLALVPPLIVGGEWLVWLNRSLIFLVISCPCALVVSVPLTFFGGIGGASRKGILVKSSNYLEMMAHIKTVVFDKTGTLTEGNFSVTAVYSQMMSEHELIELAALAESFSDHPLSASIRDACNLPLDKTRVTGYENIAGEGVMAIIDNRKVYAGNEKLMSRAGVSPQSSKKIGTIVHVAVDSVYMGHIVVSDNLKPQSAETIARLKASGVGKTIMLTGDRSDVAKDIAGKVSIDEFHAELLPIDKVRFVEALRKEHARSPIAFVGDGINDAPVIKLADIGIAMGAVGSDAAIEAADIVLMNDNPMNIVEGMMIARKTLSIVKQNIVFAIGIKLLMLLLGALGVVNMWAAVFADVGVTILAILNALRSMRVSNVLPHIGRSTSV
;
A
#
# COMPACT_ATOMS: atom_id res chain seq x y z
N MET A 1 1.30 25.05 9.62
CA MET A 1 1.10 25.06 11.09
C MET A 1 -0.35 25.36 11.39
N GLU A 2 -1.01 24.42 11.98
CA GLU A 2 -2.39 24.59 12.46
C GLU A 2 -2.48 25.63 13.59
N LYS A 3 -3.68 26.11 13.86
CA LYS A 3 -3.91 27.13 14.91
C LYS A 3 -3.41 26.68 16.28
N GLU A 4 -3.57 25.40 16.60
CA GLU A 4 -3.09 24.80 17.86
C GLU A 4 -1.57 24.80 18.00
N GLN A 5 -0.83 24.49 16.95
CA GLN A 5 0.64 24.53 16.95
C GLN A 5 1.18 25.95 17.17
N LYS A 6 0.54 26.95 16.55
CA LYS A 6 0.91 28.35 16.78
C LYS A 6 0.72 28.75 18.24
N ILE A 7 -0.35 28.30 18.88
CA ILE A 7 -0.60 28.54 20.30
C ILE A 7 0.47 27.87 21.18
N LYS A 8 0.83 26.59 20.89
CA LYS A 8 1.92 25.88 21.59
C LYS A 8 3.24 26.65 21.48
N VAL A 9 3.61 27.13 20.29
CA VAL A 9 4.83 27.94 20.07
C VAL A 9 4.83 29.21 20.90
N ILE A 10 3.72 29.96 20.92
CA ILE A 10 3.60 31.21 21.71
C ILE A 10 3.78 30.90 23.21
N ARG A 11 3.17 29.84 23.72
CA ARG A 11 3.30 29.43 25.14
C ARG A 11 4.74 29.04 25.50
N ILE A 12 5.42 28.31 24.61
CA ILE A 12 6.83 27.93 24.77
C ILE A 12 7.70 29.23 24.85
N ILE A 13 7.54 30.14 23.89
CA ILE A 13 8.32 31.40 23.86
C ILE A 13 8.04 32.22 25.12
N ALA A 14 6.77 32.38 25.50
CA ALA A 14 6.41 33.13 26.71
C ALA A 14 7.05 32.54 27.97
N SER A 15 7.04 31.20 28.10
CA SER A 15 7.65 30.52 29.23
C SER A 15 9.18 30.62 29.22
N ILE A 16 9.84 30.58 28.05
CA ILE A 16 11.28 30.83 27.90
C ILE A 16 11.64 32.25 28.40
N VAL A 17 10.89 33.23 27.94
CA VAL A 17 11.14 34.64 28.32
C VAL A 17 10.99 34.83 29.83
N LEU A 18 9.94 34.27 30.44
CA LEU A 18 9.74 34.33 31.90
C LEU A 18 10.87 33.61 32.66
N LEU A 19 11.25 32.41 32.20
CA LEU A 19 12.34 31.65 32.84
C LEU A 19 13.68 32.38 32.71
N MET A 20 14.00 32.96 31.55
CA MET A 20 15.20 33.76 31.36
C MET A 20 15.21 35.01 32.26
N ALA A 21 14.06 35.63 32.44
CA ALA A 21 13.91 36.79 33.32
C ALA A 21 14.26 36.43 34.77
N THR A 22 13.95 35.21 35.25
CA THR A 22 14.30 34.77 36.59
C THR A 22 15.82 34.58 36.81
N TYR A 23 16.58 34.30 35.74
CA TYR A 23 18.03 34.15 35.82
C TYR A 23 18.81 35.47 35.61
N ILE A 24 18.27 36.39 34.77
CA ILE A 24 18.98 37.63 34.40
C ILE A 24 18.73 38.74 35.42
N LEU A 25 17.52 38.81 35.98
CA LEU A 25 17.13 39.84 36.90
C LEU A 25 17.43 39.39 38.34
N ALA A 26 18.16 40.19 39.10
CA ALA A 26 18.39 39.95 40.54
C ALA A 26 17.12 40.33 41.33
N ILE A 27 16.14 39.41 41.34
CA ILE A 27 14.81 39.60 41.95
C ILE A 27 14.72 38.89 43.30
N PRO A 28 13.90 39.38 44.25
CA PRO A 28 13.62 38.70 45.51
C PRO A 28 13.07 37.29 45.26
N GLU A 29 13.37 36.37 46.17
CA GLU A 29 13.01 34.94 46.07
C GLU A 29 11.51 34.74 45.91
N GLU A 30 10.68 35.52 46.58
CA GLU A 30 9.21 35.44 46.46
C GLU A 30 8.71 35.75 45.05
N ILE A 31 9.31 36.74 44.38
CA ILE A 31 8.97 37.11 43.00
C ILE A 31 9.51 36.06 42.04
N HIS A 32 10.69 35.48 42.33
CA HIS A 32 11.26 34.38 41.56
C HIS A 32 10.33 33.16 41.53
N ILE A 33 9.82 32.72 42.68
CA ILE A 33 8.83 31.64 42.80
C ILE A 33 7.55 31.98 42.04
N GLY A 34 7.04 33.21 42.17
CA GLY A 34 5.85 33.67 41.48
C GLY A 34 5.98 33.64 39.94
N LEU A 35 7.12 34.07 39.40
CA LEU A 35 7.41 34.03 37.97
C LEU A 35 7.55 32.59 37.45
N CYS A 36 8.21 31.71 38.19
CA CYS A 36 8.28 30.28 37.83
C CYS A 36 6.90 29.62 37.87
N ALA A 37 6.05 29.93 38.83
CA ALA A 37 4.68 29.41 38.89
C ALA A 37 3.83 29.89 37.70
N ILE A 38 3.93 31.15 37.32
CA ILE A 38 3.24 31.69 36.13
C ILE A 38 3.75 31.00 34.85
N ALA A 39 5.08 30.87 34.69
CA ALA A 39 5.67 30.19 33.55
C ALA A 39 5.22 28.72 33.46
N TYR A 40 5.15 28.02 34.60
CA TYR A 40 4.67 26.65 34.70
C TYR A 40 3.20 26.53 34.31
N ILE A 41 2.33 27.43 34.76
CA ILE A 41 0.90 27.43 34.38
C ILE A 41 0.75 27.69 32.87
N ILE A 42 1.49 28.64 32.32
CA ILE A 42 1.43 28.93 30.87
C ILE A 42 1.83 27.72 30.06
N ILE A 43 2.89 26.99 30.41
CA ILE A 43 3.42 25.89 29.62
C ILE A 43 2.73 24.55 29.89
N GLY A 44 2.28 24.30 31.14
CA GLY A 44 1.87 22.98 31.62
C GLY A 44 0.38 22.80 31.90
N ALA A 45 -0.43 23.87 31.88
CA ALA A 45 -1.84 23.78 32.27
C ALA A 45 -2.65 22.74 31.53
N ASP A 46 -2.43 22.56 30.22
CA ASP A 46 -3.09 21.55 29.37
C ASP A 46 -2.68 20.13 29.75
N ILE A 47 -1.41 19.90 30.06
CA ILE A 47 -0.88 18.60 30.45
C ILE A 47 -1.41 18.21 31.84
N VAL A 48 -1.39 19.14 32.80
CA VAL A 48 -1.97 18.93 34.11
C VAL A 48 -3.47 18.66 34.05
N TYR A 49 -4.20 19.42 33.20
CA TYR A 49 -5.62 19.18 32.98
C TYR A 49 -5.87 17.81 32.33
N ALA A 50 -5.07 17.42 31.35
CA ALA A 50 -5.16 16.10 30.71
C ALA A 50 -4.87 14.98 31.73
N ALA A 51 -3.86 15.15 32.58
CA ALA A 51 -3.54 14.21 33.64
C ALA A 51 -4.71 14.02 34.63
N LEU A 52 -5.31 15.11 35.10
CA LEU A 52 -6.45 15.08 36.01
C LEU A 52 -7.69 14.44 35.36
N ARG A 53 -7.98 14.80 34.10
CA ARG A 53 -9.08 14.21 33.35
C ARG A 53 -8.92 12.69 33.14
N ASN A 54 -7.70 12.24 32.81
CA ASN A 54 -7.39 10.83 32.63
C ASN A 54 -7.46 10.06 33.96
N LEU A 55 -7.03 10.70 35.05
CA LEU A 55 -7.17 10.18 36.41
C LEU A 55 -8.64 9.91 36.75
N CYS A 56 -9.53 10.89 36.49
CA CYS A 56 -10.98 10.73 36.70
C CYS A 56 -11.61 9.62 35.85
N LYS A 57 -10.99 9.26 34.70
CA LYS A 57 -11.45 8.17 33.83
C LYS A 57 -10.85 6.79 34.19
N GLY A 58 -10.10 6.69 35.30
CA GLY A 58 -9.45 5.46 35.72
C GLY A 58 -8.19 5.08 34.90
N GLN A 59 -7.65 6.01 34.12
CA GLN A 59 -6.42 5.84 33.35
C GLN A 59 -5.24 6.45 34.11
N PHE A 60 -4.82 5.78 35.19
CA PHE A 60 -3.90 6.30 36.20
C PHE A 60 -2.44 6.41 35.75
N LEU A 61 -2.06 5.91 34.58
CA LEU A 61 -0.65 5.70 34.24
C LEU A 61 -0.32 6.22 32.83
N GLY A 62 -0.93 7.34 32.45
CA GLY A 62 -0.61 8.05 31.21
C GLY A 62 0.66 8.90 31.33
N GLU A 63 1.25 9.25 30.20
CA GLU A 63 2.44 10.08 30.06
C GLU A 63 2.27 11.45 30.72
N SER A 64 1.15 12.12 30.50
CA SER A 64 0.79 13.40 31.14
C SER A 64 0.73 13.31 32.65
N PHE A 65 0.32 12.16 33.20
CA PHE A 65 0.29 11.94 34.66
C PHE A 65 1.70 11.85 35.24
N LEU A 66 2.61 11.10 34.62
CA LEU A 66 4.01 10.98 35.08
C LEU A 66 4.71 12.34 35.04
N MET A 67 4.55 13.11 33.97
CA MET A 67 5.12 14.44 33.82
C MET A 67 4.55 15.40 34.86
N THR A 68 3.25 15.34 35.13
CA THR A 68 2.63 16.18 36.17
C THR A 68 3.15 15.85 37.54
N ILE A 69 3.26 14.57 37.94
CA ILE A 69 3.81 14.18 39.26
C ILE A 69 5.26 14.63 39.38
N ALA A 70 6.08 14.42 38.36
CA ALA A 70 7.49 14.77 38.39
C ALA A 70 7.70 16.28 38.54
N THR A 71 6.96 17.08 37.77
CA THR A 71 7.12 18.55 37.77
C THR A 71 6.48 19.21 39.00
N VAL A 72 5.32 18.75 39.46
CA VAL A 72 4.72 19.19 40.73
C VAL A 72 5.61 18.77 41.91
N GLY A 73 6.17 17.55 41.87
CA GLY A 73 7.14 17.09 42.86
C GLY A 73 8.39 17.98 42.90
N ALA A 74 8.92 18.40 41.76
CA ALA A 74 10.04 19.34 41.68
C ALA A 74 9.69 20.69 42.31
N PHE A 75 8.48 21.21 42.13
CA PHE A 75 8.00 22.40 42.83
C PHE A 75 7.98 22.21 44.35
N VAL A 76 7.53 21.05 44.84
CA VAL A 76 7.44 20.75 46.28
C VAL A 76 8.83 20.70 46.95
N ILE A 77 9.86 20.22 46.23
CA ILE A 77 11.23 20.16 46.76
C ILE A 77 12.03 21.45 46.55
N GLY A 78 11.42 22.50 45.97
CA GLY A 78 12.06 23.81 45.77
C GLY A 78 12.81 23.98 44.44
N GLU A 79 12.79 22.98 43.55
CA GLU A 79 13.44 23.02 42.23
C GLU A 79 12.48 23.66 41.17
N TYR A 80 12.15 24.95 41.38
CA TYR A 80 11.15 25.67 40.58
C TYR A 80 11.55 25.84 39.10
N PRO A 81 12.79 26.29 38.79
CA PRO A 81 13.23 26.44 37.41
C PRO A 81 13.29 25.11 36.65
N GLU A 82 13.71 24.04 37.35
CA GLU A 82 13.78 22.69 36.81
C GLU A 82 12.40 22.19 36.40
N ALA A 83 11.38 22.40 37.20
CA ALA A 83 10.01 22.01 36.92
C ALA A 83 9.48 22.70 35.65
N VAL A 84 9.74 24.01 35.50
CA VAL A 84 9.35 24.77 34.30
C VAL A 84 10.10 24.26 33.08
N ALA A 85 11.41 24.04 33.20
CA ALA A 85 12.24 23.59 32.11
C ALA A 85 11.85 22.19 31.62
N VAL A 86 11.59 21.24 32.52
CA VAL A 86 11.11 19.90 32.18
C VAL A 86 9.82 19.97 31.36
N MET A 87 8.85 20.76 31.83
CA MET A 87 7.58 20.93 31.15
C MET A 87 7.75 21.61 29.77
N MET A 88 8.66 22.57 29.69
CA MET A 88 9.01 23.28 28.45
C MET A 88 9.64 22.33 27.42
N PHE A 89 10.66 21.54 27.82
CA PHE A 89 11.28 20.58 26.93
C PHE A 89 10.30 19.50 26.49
N TYR A 90 9.42 19.05 27.37
CA TYR A 90 8.36 18.12 27.02
C TYR A 90 7.45 18.72 25.95
N GLN A 91 6.97 19.96 26.11
CA GLN A 91 6.13 20.65 25.10
C GLN A 91 6.87 20.87 23.77
N ILE A 92 8.17 21.14 23.81
CA ILE A 92 9.00 21.22 22.60
C ILE A 92 9.04 19.86 21.89
N GLY A 93 9.27 18.77 22.64
CA GLY A 93 9.27 17.41 22.10
C GLY A 93 7.93 17.03 21.48
N GLU A 94 6.81 17.33 22.14
CA GLU A 94 5.45 17.17 21.64
C GLU A 94 5.22 17.95 20.34
N LEU A 95 5.60 19.23 20.31
CA LEU A 95 5.47 20.06 19.12
C LEU A 95 6.25 19.49 17.92
N PHE A 96 7.49 19.05 18.14
CA PHE A 96 8.27 18.40 17.08
C PHE A 96 7.62 17.11 16.60
N SER A 97 7.08 16.33 17.53
CA SER A 97 6.33 15.10 17.23
C SER A 97 5.10 15.39 16.37
N ASP A 98 4.27 16.35 16.78
CA ASP A 98 3.07 16.76 16.06
C ASP A 98 3.41 17.23 14.64
N ILE A 99 4.42 18.09 14.49
CA ILE A 99 4.89 18.59 13.18
C ILE A 99 5.41 17.45 12.31
N ALA A 100 6.16 16.49 12.89
CA ALA A 100 6.70 15.37 12.14
C ALA A 100 5.61 14.42 11.63
N VAL A 101 4.62 14.11 12.48
CA VAL A 101 3.46 13.28 12.12
C VAL A 101 2.61 13.97 11.07
N GLU A 102 2.28 15.27 11.26
CA GLU A 102 1.50 16.04 10.30
C GLU A 102 2.22 16.14 8.94
N ARG A 103 3.53 16.47 8.94
CA ARG A 103 4.32 16.49 7.69
C ARG A 103 4.41 15.13 7.03
N SER A 104 4.51 14.06 7.79
CA SER A 104 4.52 12.71 7.22
C SER A 104 3.18 12.38 6.57
N ARG A 105 2.06 12.69 7.24
CA ARG A 105 0.72 12.52 6.68
C ARG A 105 0.50 13.43 5.45
N ALA A 106 0.84 14.71 5.57
CA ALA A 106 0.74 15.66 4.46
C ALA A 106 1.66 15.31 3.29
N SER A 107 2.87 14.78 3.55
CA SER A 107 3.77 14.29 2.48
C SER A 107 3.20 13.06 1.78
N ILE A 108 2.50 12.18 2.48
CA ILE A 108 1.81 11.03 1.86
C ILE A 108 0.67 11.54 0.98
N ALA A 109 -0.13 12.49 1.45
CA ALA A 109 -1.19 13.12 0.67
C ALA A 109 -0.66 13.99 -0.49
N ALA A 110 0.44 14.74 -0.28
CA ALA A 110 1.08 15.57 -1.32
C ALA A 110 1.93 14.78 -2.31
N LEU A 111 2.39 13.57 -1.93
CA LEU A 111 3.03 12.64 -2.87
C LEU A 111 2.02 12.06 -3.84
N MET A 112 0.76 12.12 -3.49
CA MET A 112 -0.39 11.83 -4.33
C MET A 112 -1.07 13.16 -4.71
N ASP A 113 -0.32 14.09 -5.31
CA ASP A 113 -0.90 15.26 -5.99
C ASP A 113 -1.69 14.79 -7.24
N ILE A 114 -2.56 13.81 -6.99
CA ILE A 114 -3.46 13.21 -7.98
C ILE A 114 -4.85 13.83 -7.91
N ARG A 115 -5.19 14.54 -6.82
CA ARG A 115 -6.52 15.12 -6.66
C ARG A 115 -6.73 16.25 -7.68
N PRO A 116 -7.77 16.15 -8.53
CA PRO A 116 -8.15 17.22 -9.42
C PRO A 116 -8.89 18.32 -8.65
N ASP A 117 -8.55 19.58 -8.93
CA ASP A 117 -9.15 20.74 -8.24
C ASP A 117 -10.51 21.10 -8.81
N TYR A 118 -10.76 20.84 -10.10
CA TYR A 118 -11.98 21.20 -10.82
C TYR A 118 -12.24 20.26 -12.00
N ALA A 119 -13.47 20.30 -12.51
CA ALA A 119 -13.89 19.70 -13.77
C ALA A 119 -14.47 20.79 -14.69
N ASN A 120 -14.17 20.72 -16.00
CA ASN A 120 -14.81 21.57 -16.99
C ASN A 120 -15.96 20.78 -17.61
N ILE A 121 -17.20 21.19 -17.37
CA ILE A 121 -18.40 20.62 -18.01
C ILE A 121 -18.80 21.49 -19.19
N GLU A 122 -19.13 20.86 -20.32
CA GLU A 122 -19.73 21.55 -21.46
C GLU A 122 -21.25 21.64 -21.28
N LYS A 123 -21.76 22.88 -21.12
CA LYS A 123 -23.19 23.17 -21.08
C LYS A 123 -23.49 24.22 -22.13
N GLU A 124 -24.39 23.89 -23.03
CA GLU A 124 -24.89 24.82 -24.10
C GLU A 124 -23.77 25.50 -24.91
N GLY A 125 -22.68 24.77 -25.19
CA GLY A 125 -21.52 25.25 -25.96
C GLY A 125 -20.55 26.13 -25.16
N SER A 126 -20.73 26.29 -23.84
CA SER A 126 -19.80 26.99 -22.96
C SER A 126 -19.18 26.04 -21.94
N LEU A 127 -17.85 26.21 -21.65
CA LEU A 127 -17.16 25.47 -20.63
C LEU A 127 -17.35 26.15 -19.27
N THR A 128 -17.94 25.42 -18.34
CA THR A 128 -18.14 25.89 -16.95
C THR A 128 -17.27 25.04 -16.00
N ARG A 129 -16.48 25.74 -15.17
CA ARG A 129 -15.71 25.08 -14.08
C ARG A 129 -16.62 24.77 -12.90
N VAL A 130 -16.61 23.52 -12.47
CA VAL A 130 -17.37 23.02 -11.31
C VAL A 130 -16.48 22.19 -10.41
N SER A 131 -16.90 21.95 -9.16
CA SER A 131 -16.24 20.96 -8.32
C SER A 131 -16.43 19.57 -8.93
N PRO A 132 -15.39 18.70 -8.94
CA PRO A 132 -15.56 17.31 -9.38
C PRO A 132 -16.69 16.56 -8.64
N SER A 133 -16.96 16.94 -7.39
CA SER A 133 -18.05 16.35 -6.57
C SER A 133 -19.45 16.69 -7.10
N ASP A 134 -19.59 17.74 -7.89
CA ASP A 134 -20.87 18.22 -8.41
C ASP A 134 -21.17 17.70 -9.82
N VAL A 135 -20.31 16.84 -10.37
CA VAL A 135 -20.44 16.29 -11.73
C VAL A 135 -21.24 14.99 -11.68
N PRO A 136 -22.45 14.93 -12.30
CA PRO A 136 -23.22 13.70 -12.39
C PRO A 136 -22.56 12.65 -13.31
N VAL A 137 -22.85 11.37 -13.06
CA VAL A 137 -22.46 10.27 -13.97
C VAL A 137 -23.13 10.47 -15.35
N GLY A 138 -22.39 10.19 -16.41
CA GLY A 138 -22.84 10.36 -17.80
C GLY A 138 -22.62 11.76 -18.37
N SER A 139 -22.15 12.73 -17.55
CA SER A 139 -21.79 14.08 -18.02
C SER A 139 -20.59 14.05 -18.95
N ILE A 140 -20.54 15.02 -19.88
CA ILE A 140 -19.38 15.23 -20.73
C ILE A 140 -18.48 16.27 -20.09
N ILE A 141 -17.25 15.88 -19.79
CA ILE A 141 -16.21 16.75 -19.29
C ILE A 141 -15.13 16.97 -20.34
N VAL A 142 -14.54 18.15 -20.34
CA VAL A 142 -13.47 18.53 -21.28
C VAL A 142 -12.17 18.70 -20.51
N VAL A 143 -11.13 17.94 -20.91
CA VAL A 143 -9.82 17.96 -20.26
C VAL A 143 -8.78 18.48 -21.26
N LYS A 144 -8.15 19.61 -20.95
CA LYS A 144 -7.15 20.27 -21.78
C LYS A 144 -5.74 19.76 -21.45
N PRO A 145 -4.76 19.97 -22.34
CA PRO A 145 -3.35 19.72 -22.02
C PRO A 145 -2.91 20.44 -20.74
N GLY A 146 -2.19 19.74 -19.86
CA GLY A 146 -1.76 20.21 -18.55
C GLY A 146 -2.82 20.10 -17.45
N GLU A 147 -4.04 19.62 -17.73
CA GLU A 147 -5.08 19.40 -16.74
C GLU A 147 -5.10 17.92 -16.31
N LYS A 148 -5.46 17.68 -15.04
CA LYS A 148 -5.72 16.33 -14.53
C LYS A 148 -7.13 15.88 -14.91
N ILE A 149 -7.30 14.62 -15.24
CA ILE A 149 -8.62 14.01 -15.48
C ILE A 149 -9.40 14.03 -14.15
N PRO A 150 -10.56 14.71 -14.08
CA PRO A 150 -11.26 14.91 -12.81
C PRO A 150 -12.07 13.70 -12.34
N LEU A 151 -12.59 12.88 -13.26
CA LEU A 151 -13.41 11.71 -12.98
C LEU A 151 -13.07 10.58 -13.95
N ASP A 152 -13.31 9.33 -13.50
CA ASP A 152 -13.19 8.16 -14.36
C ASP A 152 -14.24 8.22 -15.48
N GLY A 153 -13.85 7.77 -16.67
CA GLY A 153 -14.76 7.83 -17.82
C GLY A 153 -14.22 7.19 -19.08
N LYS A 154 -15.01 7.33 -20.16
CA LYS A 154 -14.67 6.85 -21.50
C LYS A 154 -14.50 8.01 -22.45
N ILE A 155 -13.44 8.01 -23.26
CA ILE A 155 -13.18 9.03 -24.26
C ILE A 155 -14.24 8.92 -25.36
N ILE A 156 -14.95 10.02 -25.63
CA ILE A 156 -15.94 10.13 -26.72
C ILE A 156 -15.39 10.86 -27.94
N SER A 157 -14.36 11.68 -27.76
CA SER A 157 -13.61 12.29 -28.87
C SER A 157 -12.26 12.84 -28.37
N GLY A 158 -11.29 12.86 -29.28
CA GLY A 158 -9.93 13.31 -29.01
C GLY A 158 -8.93 12.16 -28.85
N SER A 159 -7.65 12.49 -28.96
CA SER A 159 -6.53 11.58 -28.69
C SER A 159 -5.43 12.37 -27.99
N THR A 160 -4.74 11.73 -27.05
CA THR A 160 -3.68 12.37 -26.29
C THR A 160 -2.73 11.33 -25.71
N THR A 161 -1.67 11.83 -25.08
CA THR A 161 -0.78 11.06 -24.21
C THR A 161 -1.08 11.43 -22.76
N LEU A 162 -1.28 10.43 -21.91
CA LEU A 162 -1.55 10.60 -20.48
C LEU A 162 -0.31 10.22 -19.66
N ASP A 163 0.06 11.09 -18.73
CA ASP A 163 1.02 10.73 -17.68
C ASP A 163 0.24 10.14 -16.48
N THR A 164 0.48 8.86 -16.24
CA THR A 164 -0.13 8.10 -15.15
C THR A 164 0.86 7.81 -14.02
N ALA A 165 2.09 8.36 -14.09
CA ALA A 165 3.18 8.03 -13.16
C ALA A 165 2.82 8.25 -11.68
N ALA A 166 2.03 9.28 -11.39
CA ALA A 166 1.57 9.57 -10.04
C ALA A 166 0.60 8.51 -9.48
N LEU A 167 -0.10 7.78 -10.35
CA LEU A 167 -1.09 6.74 -9.99
C LEU A 167 -0.47 5.35 -10.03
N THR A 168 0.14 5.01 -11.16
CA THR A 168 0.64 3.65 -11.43
C THR A 168 2.12 3.46 -11.10
N GLY A 169 2.88 4.54 -10.95
CA GLY A 169 4.34 4.51 -10.80
C GLY A 169 5.09 4.24 -12.12
N GLU A 170 4.39 4.17 -13.25
CA GLU A 170 4.98 3.98 -14.57
C GLU A 170 5.52 5.30 -15.12
N SER A 171 6.79 5.31 -15.55
CA SER A 171 7.43 6.53 -16.07
C SER A 171 7.13 6.80 -17.55
N LEU A 172 6.56 5.83 -18.28
CA LEU A 172 6.22 5.99 -19.69
C LEU A 172 4.78 6.48 -19.83
N PRO A 173 4.54 7.61 -20.51
CA PRO A 173 3.20 8.09 -20.79
C PRO A 173 2.43 7.12 -21.70
N ARG A 174 1.12 6.99 -21.47
CA ARG A 174 0.21 6.11 -22.21
C ARG A 174 -0.52 6.89 -23.29
N GLU A 175 -0.49 6.42 -24.53
CA GLU A 175 -1.33 6.95 -25.61
C GLU A 175 -2.77 6.46 -25.45
N VAL A 176 -3.74 7.36 -25.62
CA VAL A 176 -5.18 7.06 -25.55
C VAL A 176 -5.93 7.78 -26.66
N SER A 177 -7.02 7.15 -27.11
CA SER A 177 -7.85 7.58 -28.22
C SER A 177 -9.35 7.39 -27.94
N GLU A 178 -10.21 7.75 -28.87
CA GLU A 178 -11.66 7.57 -28.79
C GLU A 178 -12.00 6.09 -28.50
N GLY A 179 -12.84 5.88 -27.50
CA GLY A 179 -13.27 4.56 -27.04
C GLY A 179 -12.49 4.01 -25.86
N ASP A 180 -11.31 4.56 -25.54
CA ASP A 180 -10.50 4.14 -24.40
C ASP A 180 -11.08 4.61 -23.06
N THR A 181 -10.83 3.82 -22.03
CA THR A 181 -11.16 4.19 -20.65
C THR A 181 -10.02 4.95 -20.02
N VAL A 182 -10.34 6.03 -19.32
CA VAL A 182 -9.38 6.87 -18.61
C VAL A 182 -9.76 6.99 -17.13
N ILE A 183 -8.75 7.15 -16.31
CA ILE A 183 -8.89 7.21 -14.85
C ILE A 183 -8.62 8.61 -14.32
N SER A 184 -9.36 8.99 -13.29
CA SER A 184 -9.17 10.25 -12.57
C SER A 184 -7.74 10.37 -12.03
N GLY A 185 -7.21 11.59 -11.97
CA GLY A 185 -5.86 11.87 -11.51
C GLY A 185 -4.74 11.73 -12.54
N SER A 186 -4.99 11.12 -13.72
CA SER A 186 -4.03 11.12 -14.83
C SER A 186 -3.85 12.53 -15.37
N LEU A 187 -2.61 12.92 -15.70
CA LEU A 187 -2.30 14.22 -16.29
C LEU A 187 -2.37 14.15 -17.82
N ASN A 188 -3.20 14.98 -18.41
CA ASN A 188 -3.30 15.11 -19.87
C ASN A 188 -2.13 15.94 -20.42
N LEU A 189 -1.34 15.41 -21.38
CA LEU A 189 -0.12 16.06 -21.85
C LEU A 189 -0.31 16.86 -23.14
N THR A 190 -1.03 16.35 -24.15
CA THR A 190 -0.94 16.89 -25.52
C THR A 190 -2.27 17.34 -26.14
N GLY A 191 -3.30 16.50 -26.14
CA GLY A 191 -4.56 16.72 -26.86
C GLY A 191 -5.70 17.18 -25.94
N VAL A 192 -6.80 17.64 -26.53
CA VAL A 192 -8.05 17.91 -25.79
C VAL A 192 -8.91 16.67 -25.80
N LEU A 193 -9.35 16.22 -24.65
CA LEU A 193 -10.23 15.06 -24.50
C LEU A 193 -11.65 15.49 -24.11
N HIS A 194 -12.64 14.88 -24.73
CA HIS A 194 -14.02 14.87 -24.26
C HIS A 194 -14.30 13.49 -23.66
N ILE A 195 -14.63 13.46 -22.40
CA ILE A 195 -14.77 12.22 -21.61
C ILE A 195 -16.19 12.15 -21.07
N ARG A 196 -16.88 11.03 -21.27
CA ARG A 196 -18.15 10.75 -20.60
C ARG A 196 -17.87 10.08 -19.27
N THR A 197 -18.29 10.70 -18.19
CA THR A 197 -18.05 10.20 -16.83
C THR A 197 -18.77 8.88 -16.59
N SER A 198 -18.08 7.91 -15.96
CA SER A 198 -18.61 6.58 -15.61
C SER A 198 -18.92 6.43 -14.13
N ALA A 199 -18.35 7.28 -13.26
CA ALA A 199 -18.50 7.21 -11.81
C ALA A 199 -18.66 8.62 -11.21
N THR A 200 -19.21 8.71 -9.99
CA THR A 200 -19.19 9.93 -9.19
C THR A 200 -17.79 10.18 -8.63
N PHE A 201 -17.51 11.40 -8.15
CA PHE A 201 -16.18 11.72 -7.58
C PHE A 201 -15.84 10.82 -6.38
N GLY A 202 -16.79 10.54 -5.49
CA GLY A 202 -16.56 9.66 -4.33
C GLY A 202 -16.28 8.19 -4.70
N GLU A 203 -16.70 7.77 -5.88
CA GLU A 203 -16.47 6.43 -6.43
C GLU A 203 -15.31 6.38 -7.41
N SER A 204 -14.68 7.52 -7.71
CA SER A 204 -13.56 7.62 -8.63
C SER A 204 -12.30 6.91 -8.10
N THR A 205 -11.44 6.48 -9.01
CA THR A 205 -10.17 5.82 -8.70
C THR A 205 -9.33 6.67 -7.73
N VAL A 206 -9.25 7.99 -7.96
CA VAL A 206 -8.55 8.91 -7.06
C VAL A 206 -9.14 8.93 -5.66
N ALA A 207 -10.48 9.02 -5.53
CA ALA A 207 -11.13 9.05 -4.23
C ALA A 207 -10.86 7.77 -3.43
N LYS A 208 -10.93 6.61 -4.09
CA LYS A 208 -10.63 5.31 -3.48
C LYS A 208 -9.17 5.20 -3.04
N ILE A 209 -8.22 5.65 -3.87
CA ILE A 209 -6.80 5.68 -3.54
C ILE A 209 -6.55 6.57 -2.31
N LEU A 210 -7.14 7.77 -2.30
CA LEU A 210 -7.00 8.69 -1.17
C LEU A 210 -7.60 8.09 0.12
N ASP A 211 -8.78 7.47 0.04
CA ASP A 211 -9.42 6.80 1.17
C ASP A 211 -8.55 5.66 1.73
N LEU A 212 -7.97 4.83 0.86
CA LEU A 212 -7.05 3.76 1.25
C LEU A 212 -5.81 4.29 1.97
N VAL A 213 -5.27 5.43 1.54
CA VAL A 213 -4.10 6.05 2.14
C VAL A 213 -4.44 6.76 3.45
N GLU A 214 -5.55 7.52 3.49
CA GLU A 214 -6.01 8.21 4.70
C GLU A 214 -6.43 7.24 5.80
N ASN A 215 -7.11 6.14 5.43
CA ASN A 215 -7.61 5.12 6.35
C ASN A 215 -6.64 3.94 6.58
N ALA A 216 -5.41 4.01 6.09
CA ALA A 216 -4.38 2.98 6.31
C ALA A 216 -4.07 2.70 7.79
N ASP A 217 -4.61 3.50 8.71
CA ASP A 217 -4.43 3.41 10.17
C ASP A 217 -5.37 2.39 10.86
N THR A 218 -6.32 1.77 10.15
CA THR A 218 -7.34 0.90 10.78
C THR A 218 -6.80 -0.44 11.29
N GLY A 219 -5.65 -0.90 10.79
CA GLY A 219 -5.01 -2.16 11.16
C GLY A 219 -3.61 -1.98 11.73
N LYS A 220 -3.48 -1.87 13.08
CA LYS A 220 -2.15 -1.72 13.73
C LYS A 220 -1.27 -2.94 13.55
N ALA A 221 -0.01 -2.72 13.16
CA ALA A 221 1.04 -3.72 13.07
C ALA A 221 1.29 -4.43 14.42
N LYS A 222 1.84 -5.65 14.38
CA LYS A 222 2.21 -6.38 15.61
C LYS A 222 3.22 -5.58 16.44
N SER A 223 4.15 -4.90 15.78
CA SER A 223 5.13 -4.01 16.42
C SER A 223 4.48 -2.83 17.13
N GLU A 224 3.43 -2.21 16.57
CA GLU A 224 2.66 -1.15 17.22
C GLU A 224 1.83 -1.66 18.39
N LYS A 225 1.20 -2.84 18.23
CA LYS A 225 0.48 -3.53 19.33
C LYS A 225 1.42 -3.91 20.46
N PHE A 226 2.67 -4.29 20.13
CA PHE A 226 3.70 -4.57 21.13
C PHE A 226 4.01 -3.31 21.96
N ILE A 227 4.22 -2.16 21.32
CA ILE A 227 4.51 -0.90 22.03
C ILE A 227 3.35 -0.50 22.95
N THR A 228 2.11 -0.59 22.48
CA THR A 228 0.92 -0.30 23.30
C THR A 228 0.83 -1.26 24.50
N ARG A 229 1.13 -2.54 24.29
CA ARG A 229 1.16 -3.54 25.36
C ARG A 229 2.33 -3.31 26.31
N PHE A 230 3.52 -3.00 25.79
CA PHE A 230 4.70 -2.68 26.57
C PHE A 230 4.44 -1.48 27.49
N ALA A 231 3.90 -0.37 26.97
CA ALA A 231 3.58 0.81 27.76
C ALA A 231 2.63 0.49 28.92
N ARG A 232 1.63 -0.39 28.71
CA ARG A 232 0.68 -0.81 29.74
C ARG A 232 1.33 -1.47 30.96
N TYR A 233 2.39 -2.26 30.77
CA TYR A 233 3.10 -2.93 31.86
C TYR A 233 4.31 -2.13 32.35
N TYR A 234 4.99 -1.46 31.44
CA TYR A 234 6.18 -0.67 31.73
C TYR A 234 5.89 0.50 32.68
N THR A 235 4.85 1.27 32.43
CA THR A 235 4.53 2.46 33.23
C THR A 235 4.23 2.13 34.69
N PRO A 236 3.38 1.14 35.04
CA PRO A 236 3.18 0.72 36.42
C PRO A 236 4.46 0.23 37.11
N ALA A 237 5.29 -0.54 36.39
CA ALA A 237 6.54 -1.06 36.91
C ALA A 237 7.51 0.09 37.27
N VAL A 238 7.62 1.07 36.39
CA VAL A 238 8.45 2.27 36.60
C VAL A 238 7.96 3.07 37.78
N VAL A 239 6.66 3.31 37.93
CA VAL A 239 6.09 4.03 39.08
C VAL A 239 6.37 3.29 40.39
N ALA A 240 6.23 1.96 40.39
CA ALA A 240 6.57 1.14 41.57
C ALA A 240 8.05 1.24 41.93
N VAL A 241 8.96 1.16 40.93
CA VAL A 241 10.41 1.29 41.16
C VAL A 241 10.75 2.71 41.65
N ALA A 242 10.14 3.75 41.09
CA ALA A 242 10.33 5.13 41.55
C ALA A 242 9.87 5.31 43.01
N ALA A 243 8.71 4.76 43.38
CA ALA A 243 8.24 4.79 44.77
C ALA A 243 9.18 4.03 45.71
N LEU A 244 9.68 2.85 45.28
CA LEU A 244 10.70 2.12 46.05
C LEU A 244 12.00 2.92 46.19
N LEU A 245 12.45 3.61 45.14
CA LEU A 245 13.64 4.44 45.15
C LEU A 245 13.48 5.65 46.09
N ALA A 246 12.27 6.22 46.21
CA ALA A 246 12.00 7.31 47.13
C ALA A 246 11.94 6.87 48.58
N LEU A 247 11.45 5.65 48.87
CA LEU A 247 11.13 5.22 50.22
C LEU A 247 12.21 4.31 50.87
N VAL A 248 12.75 3.35 50.08
CA VAL A 248 13.59 2.28 50.66
C VAL A 248 15.02 2.74 50.99
N PRO A 249 15.77 3.43 50.12
CA PRO A 249 17.14 3.80 50.41
C PRO A 249 17.30 4.76 51.59
N PRO A 250 16.42 5.78 51.80
CA PRO A 250 16.52 6.63 53.01
C PRO A 250 16.37 5.84 54.29
N LEU A 251 15.56 4.77 54.29
CA LEU A 251 15.32 3.92 55.45
C LEU A 251 16.47 2.95 55.76
N ILE A 252 17.18 2.47 54.71
CA ILE A 252 18.24 1.45 54.88
C ILE A 252 19.63 2.06 54.96
N VAL A 253 19.94 2.98 54.03
CA VAL A 253 21.28 3.57 53.89
C VAL A 253 21.42 4.86 54.70
N GLY A 254 20.29 5.44 55.13
CA GLY A 254 20.24 6.78 55.70
C GLY A 254 20.40 7.86 54.63
N GLY A 255 20.41 9.11 55.03
CA GLY A 255 20.54 10.25 54.12
C GLY A 255 19.27 11.11 54.06
N GLU A 256 19.40 12.22 53.35
CA GLU A 256 18.30 13.19 53.22
C GLU A 256 17.19 12.67 52.30
N TRP A 257 15.98 12.61 52.82
CA TRP A 257 14.78 12.19 52.06
C TRP A 257 14.59 12.97 50.74
N LEU A 258 14.93 14.25 50.76
CA LEU A 258 14.82 15.12 49.58
C LEU A 258 15.72 14.67 48.42
N VAL A 259 16.91 14.17 48.71
CA VAL A 259 17.85 13.66 47.70
C VAL A 259 17.28 12.43 46.99
N TRP A 260 16.72 11.49 47.76
CA TRP A 260 16.14 10.28 47.18
C TRP A 260 14.81 10.55 46.47
N LEU A 261 14.03 11.53 46.98
CA LEU A 261 12.82 11.99 46.28
C LEU A 261 13.18 12.64 44.97
N ASN A 262 14.19 13.50 44.89
CA ASN A 262 14.66 14.11 43.66
C ASN A 262 15.13 13.05 42.65
N ARG A 263 15.92 12.04 43.08
CA ARG A 263 16.31 10.91 42.20
C ARG A 263 15.11 10.13 41.66
N SER A 264 14.09 9.91 42.51
CA SER A 264 12.85 9.27 42.11
C SER A 264 12.07 10.08 41.04
N LEU A 265 12.02 11.41 41.23
CA LEU A 265 11.37 12.30 40.23
C LEU A 265 12.14 12.30 38.89
N ILE A 266 13.48 12.36 38.93
CA ILE A 266 14.34 12.24 37.76
C ILE A 266 14.09 10.90 37.05
N PHE A 267 14.01 9.79 37.82
CA PHE A 267 13.71 8.46 37.30
C PHE A 267 12.34 8.41 36.60
N LEU A 268 11.31 9.06 37.15
CA LEU A 268 9.98 9.16 36.50
C LEU A 268 10.04 9.95 35.20
N VAL A 269 10.76 11.05 35.13
CA VAL A 269 10.91 11.87 33.91
C VAL A 269 11.58 11.06 32.80
N ILE A 270 12.68 10.37 33.10
CA ILE A 270 13.41 9.55 32.12
C ILE A 270 12.53 8.42 31.55
N SER A 271 11.58 7.93 32.33
CA SER A 271 10.84 6.71 31.99
C SER A 271 9.76 6.87 30.92
N CYS A 272 9.45 8.08 30.42
CA CYS A 272 8.49 8.25 29.33
C CYS A 272 8.94 7.52 28.05
N PRO A 273 8.17 6.60 27.47
CA PRO A 273 8.53 5.92 26.21
C PRO A 273 8.23 6.77 24.95
N CYS A 274 8.31 8.12 25.02
CA CYS A 274 7.87 9.06 23.99
C CYS A 274 8.49 8.75 22.62
N ALA A 275 9.80 8.49 22.57
CA ALA A 275 10.50 8.15 21.32
C ALA A 275 9.93 6.93 20.61
N LEU A 276 9.47 5.91 21.35
CA LEU A 276 8.90 4.68 20.77
C LEU A 276 7.47 4.91 20.26
N VAL A 277 6.66 5.61 21.06
CA VAL A 277 5.25 5.85 20.74
C VAL A 277 5.09 6.66 19.46
N VAL A 278 6.02 7.58 19.19
CA VAL A 278 5.99 8.44 17.99
C VAL A 278 6.72 7.83 16.81
N SER A 279 7.95 7.33 17.01
CA SER A 279 8.80 6.95 15.88
C SER A 279 8.33 5.68 15.15
N VAL A 280 7.66 4.75 15.83
CA VAL A 280 7.25 3.49 15.22
C VAL A 280 6.08 3.67 14.25
N PRO A 281 4.94 4.29 14.65
CA PRO A 281 3.90 4.63 13.69
C PRO A 281 4.42 5.49 12.53
N LEU A 282 5.23 6.50 12.82
CA LEU A 282 5.83 7.36 11.81
C LEU A 282 6.66 6.57 10.78
N THR A 283 7.40 5.55 11.23
CA THR A 283 8.19 4.67 10.35
C THR A 283 7.28 3.85 9.43
N PHE A 284 6.17 3.31 9.94
CA PHE A 284 5.19 2.59 9.12
C PHE A 284 4.50 3.51 8.12
N PHE A 285 4.08 4.71 8.54
CA PHE A 285 3.51 5.69 7.61
C PHE A 285 4.50 6.05 6.50
N GLY A 286 5.77 6.28 6.86
CA GLY A 286 6.81 6.51 5.86
C GLY A 286 7.01 5.35 4.90
N GLY A 287 6.92 4.11 5.38
CA GLY A 287 6.99 2.89 4.56
C GLY A 287 5.81 2.74 3.61
N ILE A 288 4.57 2.96 4.10
CA ILE A 288 3.34 2.95 3.29
C ILE A 288 3.41 4.04 2.21
N GLY A 289 3.80 5.27 2.57
CA GLY A 289 3.98 6.35 1.61
C GLY A 289 5.08 6.06 0.57
N GLY A 290 6.16 5.40 0.97
CA GLY A 290 7.20 4.93 0.05
C GLY A 290 6.70 3.87 -0.92
N ALA A 291 5.87 2.93 -0.47
CA ALA A 291 5.24 1.89 -1.30
C ALA A 291 4.24 2.52 -2.30
N SER A 292 3.42 3.46 -1.83
CA SER A 292 2.45 4.16 -2.66
C SER A 292 3.08 4.88 -3.84
N ARG A 293 4.26 5.50 -3.67
CA ARG A 293 5.04 6.12 -4.78
C ARG A 293 5.46 5.14 -5.86
N LYS A 294 5.50 3.86 -5.55
CA LYS A 294 5.80 2.77 -6.48
C LYS A 294 4.54 2.11 -7.04
N GLY A 295 3.37 2.73 -6.85
CA GLY A 295 2.09 2.14 -7.25
C GLY A 295 1.68 0.93 -6.41
N ILE A 296 2.19 0.80 -5.18
CA ILE A 296 1.87 -0.29 -4.25
C ILE A 296 1.07 0.29 -3.10
N LEU A 297 -0.25 0.13 -3.14
CA LEU A 297 -1.14 0.61 -2.08
C LEU A 297 -1.29 -0.45 -0.99
N VAL A 298 -0.99 -0.08 0.24
CA VAL A 298 -1.06 -0.97 1.41
C VAL A 298 -2.11 -0.46 2.36
N LYS A 299 -3.16 -1.24 2.63
CA LYS A 299 -4.32 -0.82 3.45
C LYS A 299 -4.01 -0.58 4.92
N SER A 300 -2.93 -1.18 5.48
CA SER A 300 -2.57 -0.93 6.87
C SER A 300 -1.12 -1.32 7.19
N SER A 301 -0.60 -0.79 8.29
CA SER A 301 0.74 -1.11 8.79
C SER A 301 0.92 -2.61 9.11
N ASN A 302 -0.17 -3.31 9.48
CA ASN A 302 -0.15 -4.75 9.71
C ASN A 302 0.22 -5.53 8.42
N TYR A 303 -0.38 -5.16 7.28
CA TYR A 303 -0.10 -5.84 6.01
C TYR A 303 1.30 -5.53 5.50
N LEU A 304 1.80 -4.30 5.73
CA LEU A 304 3.20 -3.98 5.43
C LEU A 304 4.16 -4.82 6.30
N GLU A 305 3.88 -5.00 7.59
CA GLU A 305 4.68 -5.87 8.46
C GLU A 305 4.63 -7.32 8.00
N MET A 306 3.44 -7.83 7.68
CA MET A 306 3.26 -9.20 7.19
C MET A 306 3.97 -9.44 5.86
N MET A 307 3.95 -8.47 4.94
CA MET A 307 4.61 -8.53 3.64
C MET A 307 6.13 -8.77 3.75
N ALA A 308 6.77 -8.22 4.79
CA ALA A 308 8.19 -8.46 5.05
C ALA A 308 8.51 -9.93 5.39
N HIS A 309 7.52 -10.67 5.89
CA HIS A 309 7.65 -12.02 6.41
C HIS A 309 7.03 -13.12 5.53
N ILE A 310 6.56 -12.78 4.33
CA ILE A 310 6.00 -13.76 3.38
C ILE A 310 7.00 -14.89 3.12
N LYS A 311 6.52 -16.13 3.25
CA LYS A 311 7.27 -17.34 2.94
C LYS A 311 6.66 -18.17 1.81
N THR A 312 5.37 -18.02 1.57
CA THR A 312 4.64 -18.70 0.50
C THR A 312 3.85 -17.68 -0.29
N VAL A 313 3.99 -17.71 -1.62
CA VAL A 313 3.21 -16.89 -2.54
C VAL A 313 2.44 -17.81 -3.47
N VAL A 314 1.12 -17.60 -3.49
CA VAL A 314 0.18 -18.31 -4.35
C VAL A 314 -0.27 -17.35 -5.43
N PHE A 315 -0.11 -17.72 -6.69
CA PHE A 315 -0.49 -16.91 -7.84
C PHE A 315 -1.70 -17.51 -8.54
N ASP A 316 -2.65 -16.68 -8.91
CA ASP A 316 -3.51 -17.03 -10.04
C ASP A 316 -2.70 -16.99 -11.34
N LYS A 317 -3.14 -17.70 -12.37
CA LYS A 317 -2.48 -17.67 -13.68
C LYS A 317 -2.92 -16.45 -14.49
N THR A 318 -4.22 -16.37 -14.80
CA THR A 318 -4.79 -15.46 -15.80
C THR A 318 -4.83 -14.02 -15.27
N GLY A 319 -4.36 -13.05 -16.08
CA GLY A 319 -4.30 -11.65 -15.65
C GLY A 319 -3.26 -11.36 -14.55
N THR A 320 -2.61 -12.38 -13.98
CA THR A 320 -1.62 -12.26 -12.90
C THR A 320 -0.21 -12.56 -13.38
N LEU A 321 0.07 -13.80 -13.78
CA LEU A 321 1.34 -14.21 -14.39
C LEU A 321 1.31 -14.02 -15.90
N THR A 322 0.11 -13.98 -16.48
CA THR A 322 -0.17 -13.76 -17.89
C THR A 322 -0.87 -12.42 -18.09
N GLU A 323 -0.92 -11.94 -19.33
CA GLU A 323 -1.53 -10.66 -19.68
C GLU A 323 -3.08 -10.69 -19.60
N GLY A 324 -3.68 -11.89 -19.54
CA GLY A 324 -5.12 -12.08 -19.59
C GLY A 324 -5.71 -11.84 -20.98
N ASN A 325 -4.86 -11.55 -21.95
CA ASN A 325 -5.20 -11.35 -23.33
C ASN A 325 -4.80 -12.57 -24.16
N PHE A 326 -5.77 -13.16 -24.81
CA PHE A 326 -5.50 -14.26 -25.72
C PHE A 326 -4.85 -13.73 -27.01
N SER A 327 -3.85 -14.43 -27.52
CA SER A 327 -3.24 -14.12 -28.82
C SER A 327 -3.03 -15.39 -29.66
N VAL A 328 -3.04 -15.24 -30.96
CA VAL A 328 -2.69 -16.32 -31.89
C VAL A 328 -1.19 -16.56 -31.81
N THR A 329 -0.80 -17.74 -31.32
CA THR A 329 0.62 -18.10 -31.13
C THR A 329 1.17 -19.03 -32.21
N ALA A 330 0.32 -19.73 -32.91
CA ALA A 330 0.69 -20.54 -34.09
C ALA A 330 -0.50 -20.78 -34.99
N VAL A 331 -0.22 -20.94 -36.27
CA VAL A 331 -1.19 -21.29 -37.31
C VAL A 331 -0.65 -22.47 -38.08
N TYR A 332 -1.49 -23.45 -38.30
CA TYR A 332 -1.16 -24.65 -39.09
C TYR A 332 -2.18 -24.83 -40.20
N SER A 333 -1.82 -24.47 -41.40
CA SER A 333 -2.65 -24.61 -42.57
C SER A 333 -2.23 -25.81 -43.44
N GLN A 334 -3.20 -26.53 -44.00
CA GLN A 334 -2.94 -27.69 -44.85
C GLN A 334 -3.16 -27.41 -46.35
N MET A 335 -4.19 -26.65 -46.71
CA MET A 335 -4.63 -26.50 -48.10
C MET A 335 -4.66 -25.05 -48.59
N MET A 336 -4.27 -24.10 -47.74
CA MET A 336 -4.28 -22.67 -48.04
C MET A 336 -3.11 -21.98 -47.35
N SER A 337 -2.88 -20.71 -47.52
CA SER A 337 -1.90 -19.97 -46.75
C SER A 337 -2.35 -19.77 -45.30
N GLU A 338 -1.42 -19.58 -44.39
CA GLU A 338 -1.72 -19.28 -42.98
C GLU A 338 -2.59 -18.02 -42.85
N HIS A 339 -2.35 -17.04 -43.69
CA HIS A 339 -3.11 -15.79 -43.73
C HIS A 339 -4.56 -15.99 -44.13
N GLU A 340 -4.82 -16.81 -45.19
CA GLU A 340 -6.17 -17.16 -45.65
C GLU A 340 -6.92 -17.95 -44.56
N LEU A 341 -6.24 -18.83 -43.83
CA LEU A 341 -6.84 -19.58 -42.73
C LEU A 341 -7.26 -18.65 -41.58
N ILE A 342 -6.42 -17.65 -41.19
CA ILE A 342 -6.77 -16.64 -40.20
C ILE A 342 -7.95 -15.80 -40.67
N GLU A 343 -7.94 -15.34 -41.94
CA GLU A 343 -9.02 -14.53 -42.49
C GLU A 343 -10.37 -15.27 -42.46
N LEU A 344 -10.39 -16.54 -42.89
CA LEU A 344 -11.60 -17.36 -42.84
C LEU A 344 -12.10 -17.58 -41.40
N ALA A 345 -11.20 -17.88 -40.48
CA ALA A 345 -11.55 -18.01 -39.06
C ALA A 345 -12.06 -16.68 -38.47
N ALA A 346 -11.41 -15.58 -38.77
CA ALA A 346 -11.82 -14.25 -38.33
C ALA A 346 -13.18 -13.81 -38.88
N LEU A 347 -13.47 -14.15 -40.13
CA LEU A 347 -14.80 -13.93 -40.75
C LEU A 347 -15.86 -14.82 -40.08
N ALA A 348 -15.57 -16.11 -39.82
CA ALA A 348 -16.48 -16.99 -39.10
C ALA A 348 -16.78 -16.50 -37.67
N GLU A 349 -15.78 -15.98 -36.99
CA GLU A 349 -15.88 -15.44 -35.62
C GLU A 349 -16.30 -13.95 -35.55
N SER A 350 -16.65 -13.33 -36.69
CA SER A 350 -16.90 -11.88 -36.78
C SER A 350 -18.11 -11.38 -35.99
N PHE A 351 -19.03 -12.27 -35.61
CA PHE A 351 -20.23 -11.98 -34.81
C PHE A 351 -20.20 -12.62 -33.42
N SER A 352 -19.10 -13.24 -33.06
CA SER A 352 -18.90 -13.83 -31.74
C SER A 352 -18.26 -12.82 -30.75
N ASP A 353 -18.82 -12.72 -29.56
CA ASP A 353 -18.26 -11.89 -28.46
C ASP A 353 -17.28 -12.66 -27.56
N HIS A 354 -16.93 -13.89 -27.96
CA HIS A 354 -16.00 -14.71 -27.16
C HIS A 354 -14.57 -14.11 -27.21
N PRO A 355 -13.81 -14.09 -26.11
CA PRO A 355 -12.44 -13.54 -26.09
C PRO A 355 -11.50 -14.18 -27.12
N LEU A 356 -11.63 -15.50 -27.38
CA LEU A 356 -10.84 -16.18 -28.39
C LEU A 356 -11.15 -15.65 -29.79
N SER A 357 -12.41 -15.29 -30.07
CA SER A 357 -12.85 -14.71 -31.33
C SER A 357 -12.23 -13.35 -31.58
N ALA A 358 -12.12 -12.52 -30.54
CA ALA A 358 -11.43 -11.24 -30.61
C ALA A 358 -9.97 -11.43 -31.04
N SER A 359 -9.25 -12.35 -30.37
CA SER A 359 -7.84 -12.64 -30.67
C SER A 359 -7.61 -13.10 -32.13
N ILE A 360 -8.52 -13.89 -32.69
CA ILE A 360 -8.42 -14.35 -34.07
C ILE A 360 -8.68 -13.19 -35.03
N ARG A 361 -9.66 -12.33 -34.71
CA ARG A 361 -9.92 -11.11 -35.49
C ARG A 361 -8.74 -10.14 -35.49
N ASP A 362 -8.14 -9.94 -34.33
CA ASP A 362 -6.98 -9.04 -34.14
C ASP A 362 -5.73 -9.55 -34.87
N ALA A 363 -5.58 -10.88 -34.97
CA ALA A 363 -4.51 -11.51 -35.77
C ALA A 363 -4.69 -11.35 -37.27
N CYS A 364 -5.93 -11.05 -37.74
CA CYS A 364 -6.21 -10.74 -39.11
C CYS A 364 -5.90 -9.26 -39.38
N ASN A 365 -4.69 -8.96 -39.86
CA ASN A 365 -4.22 -7.58 -40.10
C ASN A 365 -4.96 -6.86 -41.28
N LEU A 366 -6.04 -7.43 -41.80
CA LEU A 366 -6.85 -6.86 -42.89
C LEU A 366 -8.23 -6.46 -42.39
N PRO A 367 -8.84 -5.41 -42.93
CA PRO A 367 -10.23 -5.07 -42.65
C PRO A 367 -11.15 -6.21 -43.11
N LEU A 368 -11.93 -6.78 -42.16
CA LEU A 368 -12.84 -7.88 -42.42
C LEU A 368 -14.09 -7.39 -43.15
N ASP A 369 -14.32 -7.89 -44.36
CA ASP A 369 -15.56 -7.63 -45.09
C ASP A 369 -16.68 -8.57 -44.59
N LYS A 370 -17.43 -8.09 -43.60
CA LYS A 370 -18.54 -8.83 -43.02
C LYS A 370 -19.71 -9.11 -43.98
N THR A 371 -19.76 -8.45 -45.13
CA THR A 371 -20.80 -8.70 -46.15
C THR A 371 -20.66 -10.06 -46.81
N ARG A 372 -19.47 -10.66 -46.76
CA ARG A 372 -19.21 -12.04 -47.25
C ARG A 372 -19.87 -13.11 -46.39
N VAL A 373 -20.29 -12.77 -45.14
CA VAL A 373 -20.93 -13.70 -44.21
C VAL A 373 -22.44 -13.61 -44.36
N THR A 374 -23.04 -14.63 -44.96
CA THR A 374 -24.49 -14.68 -45.25
C THR A 374 -25.29 -15.48 -44.25
N GLY A 375 -24.64 -16.28 -43.39
CA GLY A 375 -25.27 -17.08 -42.35
C GLY A 375 -24.30 -17.27 -41.18
N TYR A 376 -24.83 -17.28 -39.93
CA TYR A 376 -24.05 -17.44 -38.72
C TYR A 376 -24.83 -18.24 -37.68
N GLU A 377 -24.18 -19.23 -37.07
CA GLU A 377 -24.73 -20.03 -35.98
C GLU A 377 -23.65 -20.23 -34.92
N ASN A 378 -23.95 -19.79 -33.67
CA ASN A 378 -23.09 -20.06 -32.52
C ASN A 378 -23.55 -21.36 -31.86
N ILE A 379 -22.66 -22.35 -31.82
CA ILE A 379 -22.91 -23.68 -31.25
C ILE A 379 -22.25 -23.72 -29.87
N ALA A 380 -23.07 -23.55 -28.84
CA ALA A 380 -22.61 -23.41 -27.45
C ALA A 380 -21.67 -24.54 -27.03
N GLY A 381 -20.47 -24.19 -26.56
CA GLY A 381 -19.44 -25.11 -26.08
C GLY A 381 -18.70 -25.88 -27.20
N GLU A 382 -18.98 -25.62 -28.49
CA GLU A 382 -18.32 -26.27 -29.63
C GLU A 382 -17.57 -25.26 -30.51
N GLY A 383 -18.15 -24.08 -30.80
CA GLY A 383 -17.60 -23.05 -31.67
C GLY A 383 -18.65 -22.41 -32.57
N VAL A 384 -18.27 -21.95 -33.75
CA VAL A 384 -19.16 -21.25 -34.68
C VAL A 384 -19.21 -21.93 -36.06
N MET A 385 -20.36 -21.84 -36.68
CA MET A 385 -20.56 -22.18 -38.11
C MET A 385 -21.00 -20.91 -38.84
N ALA A 386 -20.34 -20.58 -39.92
CA ALA A 386 -20.68 -19.45 -40.77
C ALA A 386 -20.77 -19.86 -42.24
N ILE A 387 -21.61 -19.16 -43.02
CA ILE A 387 -21.65 -19.29 -44.48
C ILE A 387 -20.89 -18.10 -45.06
N ILE A 388 -19.72 -18.36 -45.62
CA ILE A 388 -18.81 -17.35 -46.17
C ILE A 388 -18.64 -17.66 -47.67
N ASP A 389 -18.97 -16.72 -48.55
CA ASP A 389 -18.90 -16.88 -50.00
C ASP A 389 -19.62 -18.18 -50.49
N ASN A 390 -20.81 -18.45 -49.97
CA ASN A 390 -21.61 -19.64 -50.18
C ASN A 390 -21.00 -21.00 -49.76
N ARG A 391 -19.94 -20.98 -48.93
CA ARG A 391 -19.29 -22.17 -48.38
C ARG A 391 -19.51 -22.22 -46.86
N LYS A 392 -19.73 -23.43 -46.32
CA LYS A 392 -19.88 -23.62 -44.86
C LYS A 392 -18.52 -23.67 -44.22
N VAL A 393 -18.24 -22.72 -43.37
CA VAL A 393 -17.00 -22.62 -42.56
C VAL A 393 -17.32 -22.95 -41.10
N TYR A 394 -16.58 -23.88 -40.54
CA TYR A 394 -16.65 -24.27 -39.12
C TYR A 394 -15.36 -23.83 -38.43
N ALA A 395 -15.48 -23.10 -37.35
CA ALA A 395 -14.34 -22.71 -36.49
C ALA A 395 -14.65 -23.10 -35.04
N GLY A 396 -13.87 -24.01 -34.44
CA GLY A 396 -14.13 -24.45 -33.06
C GLY A 396 -13.31 -25.67 -32.63
N ASN A 397 -13.82 -26.38 -31.62
CA ASN A 397 -13.13 -27.50 -31.01
C ASN A 397 -13.34 -28.83 -31.81
N GLU A 398 -12.74 -29.92 -31.31
CA GLU A 398 -12.84 -31.25 -31.93
C GLU A 398 -14.29 -31.77 -32.06
N LYS A 399 -15.20 -31.37 -31.12
CA LYS A 399 -16.61 -31.77 -31.18
C LYS A 399 -17.30 -31.14 -32.40
N LEU A 400 -17.04 -29.87 -32.67
CA LEU A 400 -17.56 -29.19 -33.84
C LEU A 400 -17.05 -29.83 -35.14
N MET A 401 -15.75 -30.19 -35.16
CA MET A 401 -15.17 -30.89 -36.32
C MET A 401 -15.83 -32.25 -36.55
N SER A 402 -16.09 -33.02 -35.50
CA SER A 402 -16.80 -34.28 -35.58
C SER A 402 -18.23 -34.09 -36.12
N ARG A 403 -18.92 -33.03 -35.75
CA ARG A 403 -20.24 -32.64 -36.27
C ARG A 403 -20.17 -32.27 -37.76
N ALA A 404 -19.09 -31.63 -38.18
CA ALA A 404 -18.84 -31.32 -39.62
C ALA A 404 -18.40 -32.54 -40.44
N GLY A 405 -18.25 -33.73 -39.82
CA GLY A 405 -17.78 -34.95 -40.47
C GLY A 405 -16.27 -34.96 -40.75
N VAL A 406 -15.51 -34.19 -40.02
CA VAL A 406 -14.07 -33.97 -40.23
C VAL A 406 -13.27 -34.51 -39.03
N SER A 407 -12.17 -35.20 -39.28
CA SER A 407 -11.22 -35.64 -38.25
C SER A 407 -10.12 -34.61 -38.12
N PRO A 408 -10.03 -33.89 -36.98
CA PRO A 408 -8.99 -32.90 -36.76
C PRO A 408 -7.63 -33.56 -36.54
N GLN A 409 -6.55 -32.87 -36.92
CA GLN A 409 -5.20 -33.29 -36.54
C GLN A 409 -4.85 -32.79 -35.13
N SER A 410 -4.24 -33.64 -34.32
CA SER A 410 -3.77 -33.24 -33.02
C SER A 410 -2.57 -32.27 -33.12
N SER A 411 -2.61 -31.16 -32.43
CA SER A 411 -1.48 -30.26 -32.35
C SER A 411 -0.54 -30.69 -31.22
N LYS A 412 0.77 -30.57 -31.45
CA LYS A 412 1.79 -30.76 -30.41
C LYS A 412 2.04 -29.47 -29.57
N LYS A 413 1.47 -28.34 -30.03
CA LYS A 413 1.62 -27.06 -29.29
C LYS A 413 0.58 -26.91 -28.20
N ILE A 414 0.97 -26.28 -27.14
CA ILE A 414 0.18 -26.05 -25.95
C ILE A 414 -0.59 -24.76 -26.12
N GLY A 415 -1.91 -24.82 -25.95
CA GLY A 415 -2.84 -23.70 -26.09
C GLY A 415 -4.27 -24.20 -26.38
N THR A 416 -5.19 -23.24 -26.49
CA THR A 416 -6.54 -23.51 -26.98
C THR A 416 -6.49 -23.65 -28.49
N ILE A 417 -6.92 -24.79 -29.01
CA ILE A 417 -6.89 -25.08 -30.44
C ILE A 417 -8.25 -24.77 -31.04
N VAL A 418 -8.27 -23.88 -32.01
CA VAL A 418 -9.43 -23.61 -32.85
C VAL A 418 -9.20 -24.27 -34.23
N HIS A 419 -9.88 -25.36 -34.46
CA HIS A 419 -9.86 -26.05 -35.74
C HIS A 419 -10.74 -25.35 -36.76
N VAL A 420 -10.32 -25.34 -38.02
CA VAL A 420 -11.06 -24.74 -39.14
C VAL A 420 -11.33 -25.78 -40.22
N ALA A 421 -12.59 -25.88 -40.62
CA ALA A 421 -13.00 -26.73 -41.72
C ALA A 421 -13.93 -25.97 -42.68
N VAL A 422 -13.87 -26.30 -43.98
CA VAL A 422 -14.70 -25.72 -45.03
C VAL A 422 -15.35 -26.84 -45.80
N ASP A 423 -16.70 -26.85 -45.93
CA ASP A 423 -17.49 -27.86 -46.65
C ASP A 423 -17.06 -29.32 -46.33
N SER A 424 -16.86 -29.62 -45.04
CA SER A 424 -16.41 -30.93 -44.54
C SER A 424 -14.97 -31.33 -44.93
N VAL A 425 -14.13 -30.36 -45.31
CA VAL A 425 -12.69 -30.54 -45.52
C VAL A 425 -11.91 -29.82 -44.42
N TYR A 426 -10.98 -30.51 -43.77
CA TYR A 426 -10.12 -29.90 -42.77
C TYR A 426 -9.10 -28.97 -43.41
N MET A 427 -9.10 -27.71 -43.00
CA MET A 427 -8.20 -26.68 -43.54
C MET A 427 -6.97 -26.45 -42.68
N GLY A 428 -7.10 -26.65 -41.34
CA GLY A 428 -6.02 -26.44 -40.42
C GLY A 428 -6.51 -26.09 -39.01
N HIS A 429 -5.60 -25.57 -38.19
CA HIS A 429 -5.94 -25.08 -36.85
C HIS A 429 -5.13 -23.88 -36.46
N ILE A 430 -5.71 -23.09 -35.58
CA ILE A 430 -5.12 -21.89 -34.98
C ILE A 430 -4.93 -22.20 -33.49
N VAL A 431 -3.72 -21.93 -32.96
CA VAL A 431 -3.42 -22.09 -31.54
C VAL A 431 -3.47 -20.70 -30.89
N VAL A 432 -4.34 -20.57 -29.92
CA VAL A 432 -4.51 -19.34 -29.17
C VAL A 432 -4.07 -19.59 -27.73
N SER A 433 -3.23 -18.75 -27.20
CA SER A 433 -2.77 -18.84 -25.81
C SER A 433 -2.68 -17.48 -25.14
N ASP A 434 -2.72 -17.50 -23.83
CA ASP A 434 -2.51 -16.32 -23.00
C ASP A 434 -1.00 -16.12 -22.81
N ASN A 435 -0.51 -14.92 -23.09
CA ASN A 435 0.91 -14.61 -23.05
C ASN A 435 1.39 -14.38 -21.61
N LEU A 436 2.59 -14.89 -21.31
CA LEU A 436 3.26 -14.54 -20.05
C LEU A 436 3.65 -13.07 -20.03
N LYS A 437 3.41 -12.39 -18.90
CA LYS A 437 3.97 -11.05 -18.70
C LYS A 437 5.51 -11.12 -18.72
N PRO A 438 6.18 -10.19 -19.38
CA PRO A 438 7.64 -10.23 -19.54
C PRO A 438 8.40 -10.35 -18.22
N GLN A 439 7.85 -9.79 -17.14
CA GLN A 439 8.50 -9.76 -15.82
C GLN A 439 8.19 -10.99 -14.96
N SER A 440 7.27 -11.87 -15.34
CA SER A 440 6.79 -12.98 -14.48
C SER A 440 7.92 -13.93 -14.06
N ALA A 441 8.74 -14.38 -14.99
CA ALA A 441 9.86 -15.29 -14.68
C ALA A 441 10.90 -14.62 -13.76
N GLU A 442 11.26 -13.36 -14.04
CA GLU A 442 12.18 -12.60 -13.20
C GLU A 442 11.60 -12.36 -11.79
N THR A 443 10.30 -12.09 -11.70
CA THR A 443 9.61 -11.92 -10.40
C THR A 443 9.73 -13.18 -9.54
N ILE A 444 9.43 -14.35 -10.09
CA ILE A 444 9.54 -15.63 -9.35
C ILE A 444 10.99 -15.87 -8.88
N ALA A 445 11.97 -15.64 -9.76
CA ALA A 445 13.37 -15.78 -9.41
C ALA A 445 13.79 -14.83 -8.27
N ARG A 446 13.35 -13.55 -8.33
CA ARG A 446 13.66 -12.56 -7.29
C ARG A 446 12.91 -12.81 -5.98
N LEU A 447 11.68 -13.32 -6.01
CA LEU A 447 10.95 -13.73 -4.81
C LEU A 447 11.71 -14.84 -4.07
N LYS A 448 12.17 -15.87 -4.79
CA LYS A 448 13.01 -16.95 -4.23
C LYS A 448 14.32 -16.41 -3.66
N ALA A 449 15.04 -15.57 -4.40
CA ALA A 449 16.26 -14.91 -3.93
C ALA A 449 16.00 -14.03 -2.69
N SER A 450 14.81 -13.48 -2.55
CA SER A 450 14.37 -12.71 -1.39
C SER A 450 13.93 -13.58 -0.20
N GLY A 451 14.06 -14.92 -0.28
CA GLY A 451 13.78 -15.84 0.81
C GLY A 451 12.30 -16.24 0.93
N VAL A 452 11.54 -16.15 -0.15
CA VAL A 452 10.27 -16.85 -0.32
C VAL A 452 10.61 -18.33 -0.49
N GLY A 453 10.06 -19.18 0.37
CA GLY A 453 10.38 -20.61 0.41
C GLY A 453 9.58 -21.43 -0.60
N LYS A 454 8.38 -20.99 -0.98
CA LYS A 454 7.50 -21.72 -1.88
C LYS A 454 6.68 -20.78 -2.76
N THR A 455 6.61 -21.10 -4.05
CA THR A 455 5.76 -20.42 -5.03
C THR A 455 4.79 -21.42 -5.64
N ILE A 456 3.50 -21.09 -5.66
CA ILE A 456 2.42 -22.00 -6.09
C ILE A 456 1.59 -21.28 -7.15
N MET A 457 1.16 -21.99 -8.19
CA MET A 457 0.21 -21.47 -9.18
C MET A 457 -1.11 -22.23 -9.12
N LEU A 458 -2.23 -21.52 -9.05
CA LEU A 458 -3.57 -22.08 -9.15
C LEU A 458 -4.21 -21.63 -10.46
N THR A 459 -4.83 -22.56 -11.19
CA THR A 459 -5.51 -22.22 -12.45
C THR A 459 -6.68 -23.16 -12.75
N GLY A 460 -7.69 -22.64 -13.45
CA GLY A 460 -8.77 -23.45 -14.03
C GLY A 460 -8.40 -24.12 -15.35
N ASP A 461 -7.23 -23.81 -15.92
CA ASP A 461 -6.78 -24.36 -17.19
C ASP A 461 -6.41 -25.83 -17.09
N ARG A 462 -6.26 -26.47 -18.27
CA ARG A 462 -5.81 -27.85 -18.38
C ARG A 462 -4.40 -28.03 -17.83
N SER A 463 -4.13 -29.23 -17.33
CA SER A 463 -2.87 -29.58 -16.65
C SER A 463 -1.64 -29.43 -17.55
N ASP A 464 -1.76 -29.68 -18.86
CA ASP A 464 -0.67 -29.53 -19.83
C ASP A 464 -0.26 -28.05 -20.02
N VAL A 465 -1.24 -27.13 -20.11
CA VAL A 465 -1.02 -25.68 -20.21
C VAL A 465 -0.39 -25.15 -18.91
N ALA A 466 -0.94 -25.55 -17.78
CA ALA A 466 -0.45 -25.14 -16.46
C ALA A 466 1.01 -25.59 -16.24
N LYS A 467 1.36 -26.80 -16.62
CA LYS A 467 2.72 -27.35 -16.53
C LYS A 467 3.73 -26.57 -17.37
N ASP A 468 3.36 -26.21 -18.61
CA ASP A 468 4.23 -25.42 -19.50
C ASP A 468 4.54 -24.05 -18.90
N ILE A 469 3.49 -23.33 -18.44
CA ILE A 469 3.63 -22.02 -17.82
C ILE A 469 4.45 -22.10 -16.55
N ALA A 470 4.14 -23.04 -15.65
CA ALA A 470 4.90 -23.24 -14.41
C ALA A 470 6.38 -23.51 -14.69
N GLY A 471 6.69 -24.31 -15.73
CA GLY A 471 8.06 -24.55 -16.17
C GLY A 471 8.77 -23.29 -16.68
N LYS A 472 8.11 -22.50 -17.52
CA LYS A 472 8.67 -21.26 -18.08
C LYS A 472 9.00 -20.21 -17.03
N VAL A 473 8.17 -20.07 -15.97
CA VAL A 473 8.40 -19.12 -14.89
C VAL A 473 9.11 -19.74 -13.67
N SER A 474 9.41 -21.05 -13.71
CA SER A 474 10.09 -21.77 -12.62
C SER A 474 9.34 -21.75 -11.28
N ILE A 475 8.02 -21.90 -11.31
CA ILE A 475 7.17 -22.08 -10.12
C ILE A 475 7.40 -23.48 -9.52
N ASP A 476 7.36 -23.59 -8.17
CA ASP A 476 7.67 -24.84 -7.45
C ASP A 476 6.54 -25.86 -7.53
N GLU A 477 5.29 -25.41 -7.49
CA GLU A 477 4.10 -26.25 -7.48
C GLU A 477 2.96 -25.61 -8.27
N PHE A 478 2.16 -26.39 -8.96
CA PHE A 478 0.95 -25.90 -9.64
C PHE A 478 -0.23 -26.85 -9.46
N HIS A 479 -1.42 -26.29 -9.45
CA HIS A 479 -2.69 -27.02 -9.46
C HIS A 479 -3.56 -26.50 -10.59
N ALA A 480 -4.01 -27.43 -11.41
CA ALA A 480 -4.77 -27.15 -12.63
C ALA A 480 -6.23 -27.65 -12.52
N GLU A 481 -7.07 -27.26 -13.47
CA GLU A 481 -8.47 -27.69 -13.57
C GLU A 481 -9.31 -27.37 -12.33
N LEU A 482 -8.96 -26.29 -11.61
CA LEU A 482 -9.62 -25.88 -10.38
C LEU A 482 -10.83 -25.00 -10.66
N LEU A 483 -11.95 -25.31 -10.03
CA LEU A 483 -13.07 -24.39 -9.91
C LEU A 483 -12.75 -23.28 -8.88
N PRO A 484 -13.43 -22.13 -8.91
CA PRO A 484 -13.21 -21.05 -7.94
C PRO A 484 -13.31 -21.52 -6.48
N ILE A 485 -14.23 -22.42 -6.17
CA ILE A 485 -14.40 -22.99 -4.83
C ILE A 485 -13.23 -23.87 -4.40
N ASP A 486 -12.58 -24.54 -5.36
CA ASP A 486 -11.43 -25.40 -5.07
C ASP A 486 -10.18 -24.56 -4.75
N LYS A 487 -10.01 -23.40 -5.40
CA LYS A 487 -8.97 -22.42 -5.05
C LYS A 487 -9.12 -21.95 -3.60
N VAL A 488 -10.38 -21.63 -3.18
CA VAL A 488 -10.69 -21.24 -1.79
C VAL A 488 -10.29 -22.33 -0.82
N ARG A 489 -10.73 -23.57 -1.05
CA ARG A 489 -10.40 -24.74 -0.20
C ARG A 489 -8.90 -25.00 -0.12
N PHE A 490 -8.20 -24.84 -1.23
CA PHE A 490 -6.74 -25.03 -1.28
C PHE A 490 -6.02 -24.00 -0.39
N VAL A 491 -6.35 -22.72 -0.51
CA VAL A 491 -5.74 -21.66 0.31
C VAL A 491 -6.10 -21.81 1.78
N GLU A 492 -7.34 -22.25 2.10
CA GLU A 492 -7.75 -22.55 3.47
C GLU A 492 -6.93 -23.71 4.09
N ALA A 493 -6.70 -24.78 3.33
CA ALA A 493 -5.88 -25.90 3.77
C ALA A 493 -4.43 -25.48 4.00
N LEU A 494 -3.87 -24.73 3.05
CA LEU A 494 -2.51 -24.21 3.12
C LEU A 494 -2.29 -23.29 4.34
N ARG A 495 -3.26 -22.43 4.69
CA ARG A 495 -3.22 -21.58 5.89
C ARG A 495 -3.18 -22.39 7.19
N LYS A 496 -3.95 -23.47 7.25
CA LYS A 496 -3.95 -24.37 8.42
C LYS A 496 -2.61 -25.09 8.59
N GLU A 497 -1.98 -25.49 7.48
CA GLU A 497 -0.66 -26.14 7.48
C GLU A 497 0.46 -25.16 7.86
N HIS A 498 0.41 -23.93 7.37
CA HIS A 498 1.48 -22.93 7.53
C HIS A 498 1.11 -21.81 8.54
N ALA A 499 0.42 -22.12 9.63
CA ALA A 499 -0.10 -21.16 10.61
C ALA A 499 0.94 -20.17 11.22
N ARG A 500 2.24 -20.44 11.04
CA ARG A 500 3.34 -19.59 11.57
C ARG A 500 3.92 -18.58 10.56
N SER A 501 3.59 -18.71 9.29
CA SER A 501 4.16 -17.87 8.22
C SER A 501 3.05 -17.33 7.33
N PRO A 502 2.99 -16.01 7.06
CA PRO A 502 1.93 -15.46 6.24
C PRO A 502 2.02 -15.96 4.80
N ILE A 503 0.86 -16.29 4.25
CA ILE A 503 0.65 -16.69 2.87
C ILE A 503 0.07 -15.50 2.11
N ALA A 504 0.72 -15.12 1.01
CA ALA A 504 0.19 -14.15 0.08
C ALA A 504 -0.53 -14.86 -1.07
N PHE A 505 -1.72 -14.40 -1.42
CA PHE A 505 -2.40 -14.76 -2.66
C PHE A 505 -2.40 -13.55 -3.59
N VAL A 506 -2.03 -13.78 -4.85
CA VAL A 506 -1.93 -12.75 -5.89
C VAL A 506 -2.91 -13.11 -7.01
N GLY A 507 -3.83 -12.21 -7.34
CA GLY A 507 -4.83 -12.41 -8.39
C GLY A 507 -5.25 -11.09 -9.03
N ASP A 508 -6.07 -11.16 -10.09
CA ASP A 508 -6.63 -9.98 -10.77
C ASP A 508 -7.84 -9.38 -10.03
N GLY A 509 -8.38 -10.10 -9.08
CA GLY A 509 -9.47 -9.68 -8.20
C GLY A 509 -10.87 -9.78 -8.78
N ILE A 510 -11.06 -10.02 -10.06
CA ILE A 510 -12.40 -10.13 -10.66
C ILE A 510 -13.04 -11.47 -10.27
N ASN A 511 -12.33 -12.56 -10.49
CA ASN A 511 -12.80 -13.92 -10.20
C ASN A 511 -12.31 -14.45 -8.86
N ASP A 512 -11.20 -13.91 -8.36
CA ASP A 512 -10.46 -14.41 -7.19
C ASP A 512 -10.70 -13.61 -5.92
N ALA A 513 -11.62 -12.62 -5.93
CA ALA A 513 -11.95 -11.80 -4.75
C ALA A 513 -12.20 -12.62 -3.46
N PRO A 514 -12.91 -13.77 -3.48
CA PRO A 514 -13.08 -14.61 -2.29
C PRO A 514 -11.76 -15.21 -1.78
N VAL A 515 -10.86 -15.60 -2.69
CA VAL A 515 -9.56 -16.19 -2.34
C VAL A 515 -8.60 -15.12 -1.82
N ILE A 516 -8.58 -13.95 -2.48
CA ILE A 516 -7.83 -12.76 -2.05
C ILE A 516 -8.18 -12.38 -0.62
N LYS A 517 -9.49 -12.30 -0.31
CA LYS A 517 -9.97 -11.94 1.03
C LYS A 517 -9.66 -13.02 2.09
N LEU A 518 -9.54 -14.27 1.69
CA LEU A 518 -9.27 -15.38 2.58
C LEU A 518 -7.79 -15.51 2.95
N ALA A 519 -6.87 -15.14 2.08
CA ALA A 519 -5.43 -15.23 2.32
C ALA A 519 -5.01 -14.42 3.56
N ASP A 520 -3.80 -14.66 4.08
CA ASP A 520 -3.26 -13.80 5.15
C ASP A 520 -2.91 -12.41 4.61
N ILE A 521 -2.52 -12.36 3.34
CA ILE A 521 -2.30 -11.13 2.57
C ILE A 521 -2.90 -11.34 1.18
N GLY A 522 -3.98 -10.65 0.89
CA GLY A 522 -4.57 -10.58 -0.45
C GLY A 522 -3.92 -9.47 -1.28
N ILE A 523 -3.35 -9.80 -2.43
CA ILE A 523 -2.72 -8.86 -3.35
C ILE A 523 -3.51 -8.84 -4.66
N ALA A 524 -4.06 -7.69 -5.02
CA ALA A 524 -4.72 -7.49 -6.31
C ALA A 524 -3.76 -6.84 -7.32
N MET A 525 -3.75 -7.37 -8.54
CA MET A 525 -2.94 -6.86 -9.65
C MET A 525 -3.79 -6.07 -10.64
N GLY A 526 -3.21 -5.01 -11.23
CA GLY A 526 -3.84 -4.26 -12.31
C GLY A 526 -5.19 -3.65 -11.94
N ALA A 527 -5.44 -3.38 -10.66
CA ALA A 527 -6.74 -3.05 -10.10
C ALA A 527 -7.31 -1.70 -10.56
N VAL A 528 -6.66 -1.04 -11.51
CA VAL A 528 -7.16 0.20 -12.12
C VAL A 528 -8.39 -0.14 -12.95
N GLY A 529 -9.58 0.04 -12.33
CA GLY A 529 -10.88 -0.23 -12.96
C GLY A 529 -11.68 -1.39 -12.34
N SER A 530 -11.12 -2.17 -11.43
CA SER A 530 -11.87 -3.23 -10.70
C SER A 530 -12.11 -2.86 -9.25
N ASP A 531 -13.30 -2.34 -8.96
CA ASP A 531 -13.73 -1.97 -7.60
C ASP A 531 -13.72 -3.16 -6.66
N ALA A 532 -14.17 -4.32 -7.12
CA ALA A 532 -14.22 -5.54 -6.34
C ALA A 532 -12.82 -6.01 -5.91
N ALA A 533 -11.81 -5.85 -6.78
CA ALA A 533 -10.43 -6.18 -6.48
C ALA A 533 -9.85 -5.26 -5.41
N ILE A 534 -10.05 -3.94 -5.57
CA ILE A 534 -9.59 -2.93 -4.60
C ILE A 534 -10.24 -3.18 -3.23
N GLU A 535 -11.53 -3.50 -3.17
CA GLU A 535 -12.23 -3.75 -1.91
C GLU A 535 -11.76 -5.03 -1.22
N ALA A 536 -11.55 -6.11 -1.97
CA ALA A 536 -11.20 -7.41 -1.43
C ALA A 536 -9.73 -7.50 -0.96
N ALA A 537 -8.81 -6.83 -1.64
CA ALA A 537 -7.38 -6.96 -1.41
C ALA A 537 -6.89 -6.13 -0.21
N ASP A 538 -5.82 -6.60 0.43
CA ASP A 538 -5.07 -5.92 1.49
C ASP A 538 -3.96 -5.03 0.93
N ILE A 539 -3.44 -5.43 -0.23
CA ILE A 539 -2.43 -4.70 -1.01
C ILE A 539 -2.90 -4.65 -2.46
N VAL A 540 -2.83 -3.47 -3.06
CA VAL A 540 -3.22 -3.24 -4.45
C VAL A 540 -2.01 -2.78 -5.24
N LEU A 541 -1.70 -3.48 -6.33
CA LEU A 541 -0.68 -3.09 -7.29
C LEU A 541 -1.37 -2.31 -8.41
N MET A 542 -1.10 -1.00 -8.48
CA MET A 542 -1.78 -0.10 -9.41
C MET A 542 -1.38 -0.33 -10.87
N ASN A 543 -0.14 -0.72 -11.09
CA ASN A 543 0.34 -1.18 -12.38
C ASN A 543 0.24 -2.70 -12.48
N ASP A 544 0.22 -3.21 -13.68
CA ASP A 544 0.08 -4.64 -13.96
C ASP A 544 1.43 -5.40 -13.93
N ASN A 545 2.37 -4.91 -13.09
CA ASN A 545 3.72 -5.47 -12.99
C ASN A 545 3.89 -6.34 -11.75
N PRO A 546 4.07 -7.66 -11.88
CA PRO A 546 4.26 -8.55 -10.73
C PRO A 546 5.56 -8.28 -9.96
N MET A 547 6.54 -7.57 -10.54
CA MET A 547 7.78 -7.17 -9.86
C MET A 547 7.53 -6.28 -8.64
N ASN A 548 6.41 -5.56 -8.61
CA ASN A 548 6.03 -4.72 -7.47
C ASN A 548 5.84 -5.50 -6.18
N ILE A 549 5.56 -6.80 -6.25
CA ILE A 549 5.51 -7.67 -5.06
C ILE A 549 6.90 -7.71 -4.40
N VAL A 550 7.95 -7.88 -5.20
CA VAL A 550 9.34 -7.90 -4.73
C VAL A 550 9.73 -6.54 -4.14
N GLU A 551 9.42 -5.45 -4.85
CA GLU A 551 9.69 -4.08 -4.38
C GLU A 551 8.96 -3.79 -3.06
N GLY A 552 7.70 -4.17 -2.94
CA GLY A 552 6.91 -4.03 -1.72
C GLY A 552 7.52 -4.81 -0.54
N MET A 553 7.96 -6.05 -0.76
CA MET A 553 8.66 -6.83 0.26
C MET A 553 9.96 -6.16 0.73
N MET A 554 10.71 -5.54 -0.18
CA MET A 554 11.94 -4.83 0.18
C MET A 554 11.65 -3.56 0.99
N ILE A 555 10.64 -2.78 0.60
CA ILE A 555 10.18 -1.61 1.35
C ILE A 555 9.73 -2.02 2.75
N ALA A 556 8.95 -3.08 2.85
CA ALA A 556 8.47 -3.64 4.10
C ALA A 556 9.61 -4.05 5.04
N ARG A 557 10.61 -4.77 4.53
CA ARG A 557 11.81 -5.18 5.30
C ARG A 557 12.65 -4.00 5.77
N LYS A 558 12.85 -3.01 4.89
CA LYS A 558 13.54 -1.77 5.24
C LYS A 558 12.80 -1.03 6.37
N THR A 559 11.49 -0.90 6.24
CA THR A 559 10.63 -0.27 7.26
C THR A 559 10.77 -0.97 8.60
N LEU A 560 10.67 -2.31 8.64
CA LEU A 560 10.84 -3.09 9.86
C LEU A 560 12.26 -3.00 10.44
N SER A 561 13.29 -2.91 9.59
CA SER A 561 14.66 -2.70 10.05
C SER A 561 14.81 -1.38 10.79
N ILE A 562 14.22 -0.30 10.26
CA ILE A 562 14.22 1.02 10.90
C ILE A 562 13.42 0.99 12.21
N VAL A 563 12.25 0.33 12.22
CA VAL A 563 11.47 0.12 13.45
C VAL A 563 12.30 -0.56 14.52
N LYS A 564 13.00 -1.67 14.19
CA LYS A 564 13.87 -2.38 15.12
C LYS A 564 15.03 -1.49 15.61
N GLN A 565 15.67 -0.71 14.72
CA GLN A 565 16.72 0.24 15.10
C GLN A 565 16.20 1.25 16.12
N ASN A 566 15.04 1.85 15.88
CA ASN A 566 14.45 2.83 16.79
C ASN A 566 14.10 2.20 18.15
N ILE A 567 13.54 0.99 18.16
CA ILE A 567 13.21 0.28 19.39
C ILE A 567 14.48 -0.01 20.22
N VAL A 568 15.50 -0.59 19.60
CA VAL A 568 16.76 -0.95 20.31
C VAL A 568 17.47 0.30 20.80
N PHE A 569 17.57 1.35 19.96
CA PHE A 569 18.22 2.61 20.31
C PHE A 569 17.50 3.32 21.48
N ALA A 570 16.17 3.48 21.37
CA ALA A 570 15.40 4.18 22.39
C ALA A 570 15.40 3.42 23.73
N ILE A 571 15.21 2.10 23.73
CA ILE A 571 15.24 1.29 24.95
C ILE A 571 16.65 1.27 25.54
N GLY A 572 17.68 1.12 24.73
CA GLY A 572 19.08 1.07 25.18
C GLY A 572 19.50 2.34 25.90
N ILE A 573 19.25 3.52 25.31
CA ILE A 573 19.57 4.80 25.95
C ILE A 573 18.71 5.02 27.21
N LYS A 574 17.44 4.65 27.17
CA LYS A 574 16.56 4.78 28.33
C LYS A 574 17.04 3.96 29.54
N LEU A 575 17.39 2.71 29.33
CA LEU A 575 17.92 1.85 30.39
C LEU A 575 19.21 2.42 30.98
N LEU A 576 20.09 2.94 30.13
CA LEU A 576 21.31 3.62 30.59
C LEU A 576 20.99 4.86 31.44
N MET A 577 20.10 5.73 30.96
CA MET A 577 19.72 6.95 31.66
C MET A 577 18.97 6.66 32.96
N LEU A 578 18.10 5.65 33.01
CA LEU A 578 17.44 5.21 34.25
C LEU A 578 18.45 4.73 35.30
N LEU A 579 19.46 3.97 34.88
CA LEU A 579 20.53 3.50 35.76
C LEU A 579 21.33 4.69 36.30
N LEU A 580 21.75 5.62 35.44
CA LEU A 580 22.53 6.80 35.85
C LEU A 580 21.71 7.76 36.75
N GLY A 581 20.40 7.89 36.47
CA GLY A 581 19.47 8.66 37.29
C GLY A 581 19.28 8.05 38.68
N ALA A 582 19.11 6.74 38.79
CA ALA A 582 19.01 6.02 40.04
C ALA A 582 20.31 6.15 40.89
N LEU A 583 21.47 6.14 40.23
CA LEU A 583 22.78 6.37 40.88
C LEU A 583 23.00 7.85 41.30
N GLY A 584 22.15 8.77 40.83
CA GLY A 584 22.27 10.20 41.11
C GLY A 584 23.38 10.92 40.32
N VAL A 585 23.84 10.34 39.23
CA VAL A 585 24.87 10.92 38.34
C VAL A 585 24.26 11.95 37.38
N VAL A 586 22.98 11.80 37.03
CA VAL A 586 22.24 12.63 36.06
C VAL A 586 21.31 13.57 36.81
N ASN A 587 21.36 14.84 36.48
CA ASN A 587 20.39 15.83 36.91
C ASN A 587 19.14 15.86 36.02
N MET A 588 18.11 16.58 36.44
CA MET A 588 16.82 16.63 35.73
C MET A 588 16.94 17.21 34.31
N TRP A 589 17.80 18.22 34.12
CA TRP A 589 18.06 18.82 32.78
C TRP A 589 18.64 17.81 31.79
N ALA A 590 19.68 17.08 32.20
CA ALA A 590 20.31 16.08 31.36
C ALA A 590 19.34 14.93 31.03
N ALA A 591 18.48 14.56 31.99
CA ALA A 591 17.46 13.54 31.80
C ALA A 591 16.47 13.92 30.69
N VAL A 592 15.91 15.12 30.74
CA VAL A 592 14.94 15.60 29.74
C VAL A 592 15.59 15.85 28.38
N PHE A 593 16.79 16.45 28.38
CA PHE A 593 17.54 16.68 27.14
C PHE A 593 17.86 15.37 26.43
N ALA A 594 18.23 14.32 27.16
CA ALA A 594 18.46 13.01 26.60
C ALA A 594 17.15 12.40 25.99
N ASP A 595 16.01 12.52 26.69
CA ASP A 595 14.73 11.97 26.20
C ASP A 595 14.25 12.67 24.93
N VAL A 596 14.28 14.01 24.89
CA VAL A 596 13.93 14.80 23.71
C VAL A 596 14.91 14.52 22.55
N GLY A 597 16.22 14.45 22.85
CA GLY A 597 17.24 14.14 21.85
C GLY A 597 17.06 12.77 21.21
N VAL A 598 16.79 11.74 22.02
CA VAL A 598 16.48 10.39 21.53
C VAL A 598 15.22 10.39 20.65
N THR A 599 14.19 11.13 21.04
CA THR A 599 12.95 11.27 20.29
C THR A 599 13.21 11.90 18.92
N ILE A 600 13.96 13.00 18.86
CA ILE A 600 14.31 13.68 17.60
C ILE A 600 15.13 12.74 16.70
N LEU A 601 16.14 12.07 17.24
CA LEU A 601 16.96 11.13 16.47
C LEU A 601 16.13 9.95 15.93
N ALA A 602 15.21 9.41 16.72
CA ALA A 602 14.31 8.33 16.29
C ALA A 602 13.34 8.80 15.20
N ILE A 603 12.84 10.04 15.27
CA ILE A 603 12.01 10.65 14.22
C ILE A 603 12.82 10.82 12.93
N LEU A 604 14.04 11.35 13.00
CA LEU A 604 14.91 11.53 11.84
C LEU A 604 15.25 10.18 11.18
N ASN A 605 15.48 9.13 11.98
CA ASN A 605 15.66 7.78 11.46
C ASN A 605 14.39 7.24 10.82
N ALA A 606 13.21 7.50 11.41
CA ALA A 606 11.91 7.09 10.86
C ALA A 606 11.66 7.69 9.47
N LEU A 607 12.02 8.94 9.23
CA LEU A 607 11.88 9.60 7.92
C LEU A 607 12.68 8.91 6.79
N ARG A 608 13.69 8.10 7.12
CA ARG A 608 14.43 7.29 6.12
C ARG A 608 13.57 6.20 5.48
N SER A 609 12.47 5.79 6.12
CA SER A 609 11.53 4.83 5.54
C SER A 609 10.82 5.37 4.29
N MET A 610 10.65 6.69 4.20
CA MET A 610 10.06 7.36 3.04
C MET A 610 10.95 7.32 1.78
N ARG A 611 12.26 7.14 1.94
CA ARG A 611 13.20 7.10 0.81
C ARG A 611 13.25 5.69 0.25
N VAL A 612 12.59 5.46 -0.86
CA VAL A 612 12.71 4.21 -1.63
C VAL A 612 14.01 4.29 -2.43
N SER A 613 15.03 3.53 -2.04
CA SER A 613 16.22 3.36 -2.87
C SER A 613 15.94 2.27 -3.93
N ASN A 614 16.32 2.50 -5.18
CA ASN A 614 16.21 1.55 -6.29
C ASN A 614 17.16 0.33 -6.16
N VAL A 615 17.35 -0.20 -4.96
CA VAL A 615 18.23 -1.34 -4.74
C VAL A 615 17.41 -2.62 -4.92
N LEU A 616 17.21 -3.02 -6.17
CA LEU A 616 16.85 -4.41 -6.46
C LEU A 616 18.07 -5.29 -6.12
N PRO A 617 17.93 -6.41 -5.40
CA PRO A 617 19.03 -7.30 -5.14
C PRO A 617 19.61 -7.78 -6.48
N HIS A 618 20.93 -7.61 -6.67
CA HIS A 618 21.61 -8.20 -7.81
C HIS A 618 21.42 -9.71 -7.75
N ILE A 619 20.75 -10.26 -8.74
CA ILE A 619 20.81 -11.70 -9.01
C ILE A 619 22.25 -11.91 -9.52
N GLY A 620 23.09 -12.54 -8.71
CA GLY A 620 24.41 -12.95 -9.16
C GLY A 620 24.20 -13.75 -10.45
N ARG A 621 24.79 -13.30 -11.57
CA ARG A 621 24.86 -14.11 -12.76
C ARG A 621 25.54 -15.41 -12.35
N SER A 622 24.78 -16.49 -12.31
CA SER A 622 25.34 -17.84 -12.31
C SER A 622 26.20 -17.93 -13.56
N THR A 623 27.51 -17.89 -13.38
CA THR A 623 28.46 -18.26 -14.41
C THR A 623 28.14 -19.70 -14.77
N SER A 624 27.46 -19.87 -15.90
CA SER A 624 27.37 -21.15 -16.58
C SER A 624 28.80 -21.53 -17.01
N VAL A 625 29.32 -22.56 -16.36
CA VAL A 625 30.41 -23.38 -16.91
C VAL A 625 29.77 -24.54 -17.67
#